data_2ec59ffdeb28bfd61950615dd5181624
#
_entry.id   2ec59ffdeb28bfd61950615dd5181624
#
_cell.length_a   1.000
_cell.length_b   1.000
_cell.length_c   1.000
_cell.angle_alpha   90.00
_cell.angle_beta   90.00
_cell.angle_gamma   90.00
#
_symmetry.space_group_name_H-M   'P 1'
#
loop_
_entity.id
_entity.type
_entity.pdbx_description
1 polymer ?
#
loop_
_entity_poly.entity_id
_entity_poly.type
_entity_poly.pdbx_seq_one_letter_code
_entity_poly.pdbx_strand_id
1 'polypeptide(L)'
;MKIRKTLIAAAITLVTAQVGAASMMASPVAFSAQEKARLLSTLNGERGKFGLDTDHGYTIASQHPGASGQAINRIHHTYKGVRIFESESVVVTDKGGNIVGESVTDRRGSLSAKRFDVKPTLSGTAAISKAMATLPSAAGHIDPPSAELIIFPVMQTVRVAGAENKAEADLNALDVKDVVSSYQLAYLVKTRMTKGQEAVFHNTIVNAKDGSVLDQWSMVQSVVGTGHSQYNGDVPIQTTLSGTTYQMLDSTRGVGGQFGGMAITNANHASTSNPTPGVIYSNSTNVWGDGQNYISGGSTTNANGQTAAVNALWGLQNTYDTMNNVLGWKSLDGNNTATYIAVHVGTAYDNAFYTDTCKCMYIGDGSSFYSLGSIDVIGHEMGHGVTAATSNLTYKGESGGLNESSSDINGEAVEAYARNGGTGSIINAGNDWMMGKEISKTGTPLRWLYKPSKDGKSPNAWSTSLKRLDPHYSSGPNNRMFYFLAMGSSSVSTSDYYSQYLTQAPKNMTGIGIDKAYRIWFKANTTKLTAGSTYADARAAVVAAAQELYGVGSVEAKAAMRAYAAINVGADVAE
;
A
#
# COMPACT_ATOMS: atom_id res chain seq x y z
N MET A 1 4.05 -18.30 77.05
CA MET A 1 4.95 -18.92 76.07
C MET A 1 4.48 -18.44 74.68
N LYS A 2 5.15 -17.42 74.13
CA LYS A 2 4.78 -16.79 72.85
C LYS A 2 5.60 -17.46 71.73
N ILE A 3 4.93 -18.11 70.79
CA ILE A 3 5.55 -18.66 69.60
C ILE A 3 5.51 -17.59 68.51
N ARG A 4 6.67 -17.13 68.08
CA ARG A 4 6.84 -16.25 66.89
C ARG A 4 6.80 -17.12 65.65
N LYS A 5 5.88 -16.79 64.75
CA LYS A 5 5.86 -17.33 63.35
C LYS A 5 6.78 -16.47 62.49
N THR A 6 7.83 -17.02 62.00
CA THR A 6 8.73 -16.41 61.01
C THR A 6 8.17 -16.72 59.63
N LEU A 7 7.75 -15.68 58.90
CA LEU A 7 7.41 -15.79 57.49
C LEU A 7 8.71 -15.75 56.66
N ILE A 8 8.99 -16.80 55.94
CA ILE A 8 10.04 -16.84 54.90
C ILE A 8 9.33 -16.40 53.61
N ALA A 9 9.67 -15.21 53.11
CA ALA A 9 9.27 -14.76 51.79
C ALA A 9 10.29 -15.29 50.78
N ALA A 10 9.91 -16.28 49.98
CA ALA A 10 10.67 -16.71 48.82
C ALA A 10 10.44 -15.68 47.69
N ALA A 11 11.45 -14.90 47.38
CA ALA A 11 11.46 -14.05 46.19
C ALA A 11 11.68 -14.95 44.95
N ILE A 12 10.62 -15.17 44.20
CA ILE A 12 10.72 -15.76 42.86
C ILE A 12 11.14 -14.63 41.92
N THR A 13 12.39 -14.61 41.52
CA THR A 13 12.89 -13.74 40.46
C THR A 13 12.40 -14.30 39.13
N LEU A 14 11.34 -13.74 38.59
CA LEU A 14 10.96 -13.96 37.19
C LEU A 14 12.04 -13.32 36.32
N VAL A 15 12.89 -14.11 35.73
CA VAL A 15 13.71 -13.70 34.59
C VAL A 15 12.78 -13.65 33.39
N THR A 16 12.20 -12.51 33.12
CA THR A 16 11.58 -12.26 31.84
C THR A 16 12.69 -12.16 30.81
N ALA A 17 12.87 -13.23 30.05
CA ALA A 17 13.61 -13.14 28.79
C ALA A 17 12.82 -12.18 27.90
N GLN A 18 13.22 -10.92 27.86
CA GLN A 18 12.84 -10.02 26.79
C GLN A 18 13.41 -10.61 25.50
N VAL A 19 12.58 -11.37 24.79
CA VAL A 19 12.78 -11.56 23.36
C VAL A 19 12.55 -10.19 22.76
N GLY A 20 13.61 -9.42 22.62
CA GLY A 20 13.56 -8.15 21.92
C GLY A 20 13.07 -8.43 20.52
N ALA A 21 11.84 -8.06 20.22
CA ALA A 21 11.41 -7.92 18.84
C ALA A 21 12.41 -6.94 18.20
N ALA A 22 13.28 -7.44 17.33
CA ALA A 22 14.21 -6.60 16.62
C ALA A 22 13.37 -5.53 15.89
N SER A 23 13.52 -4.28 16.29
CA SER A 23 12.88 -3.17 15.59
C SER A 23 13.26 -3.29 14.13
N MET A 24 12.27 -3.48 13.25
CA MET A 24 12.52 -3.59 11.81
C MET A 24 13.06 -2.28 11.22
N MET A 25 12.88 -1.18 11.95
CA MET A 25 13.24 0.17 11.50
C MET A 25 14.07 0.87 12.58
N ALA A 26 15.14 1.50 12.16
CA ALA A 26 15.89 2.43 13.00
C ALA A 26 15.35 3.86 12.83
N SER A 27 15.83 4.78 13.65
CA SER A 27 15.56 6.21 13.46
C SER A 27 15.85 6.65 12.02
N PRO A 28 15.10 7.65 11.48
CA PRO A 28 15.27 8.10 10.11
C PRO A 28 16.73 8.37 9.78
N VAL A 29 17.24 7.76 8.73
CA VAL A 29 18.57 8.03 8.19
C VAL A 29 18.39 8.99 7.01
N ALA A 30 18.65 10.28 7.25
CA ALA A 30 18.75 11.24 6.15
C ALA A 30 20.17 11.18 5.60
N PHE A 31 20.36 10.64 4.40
CA PHE A 31 21.65 10.72 3.74
C PHE A 31 22.00 12.15 3.37
N SER A 32 23.23 12.52 3.70
CA SER A 32 23.85 13.75 3.19
C SER A 32 23.96 13.70 1.66
N ALA A 33 24.13 14.85 1.04
CA ALA A 33 24.38 14.92 -0.40
C ALA A 33 25.62 14.09 -0.82
N GLN A 34 26.62 14.00 0.07
CA GLN A 34 27.84 13.23 -0.16
C GLN A 34 27.58 11.71 -0.15
N GLU A 35 26.75 11.21 0.76
CA GLU A 35 26.37 9.79 0.82
C GLU A 35 25.54 9.40 -0.39
N LYS A 36 24.62 10.26 -0.83
CA LYS A 36 23.86 10.05 -2.08
C LYS A 36 24.77 9.97 -3.29
N ALA A 37 25.74 10.90 -3.39
CA ALA A 37 26.71 10.90 -4.48
C ALA A 37 27.59 9.64 -4.46
N ARG A 38 28.01 9.18 -3.28
CA ARG A 38 28.78 7.94 -3.13
C ARG A 38 27.97 6.73 -3.59
N LEU A 39 26.72 6.59 -3.17
CA LEU A 39 25.84 5.51 -3.61
C LEU A 39 25.70 5.48 -5.13
N LEU A 40 25.38 6.61 -5.74
CA LEU A 40 25.27 6.72 -7.20
C LEU A 40 26.59 6.43 -7.90
N SER A 41 27.72 6.86 -7.35
CA SER A 41 29.05 6.54 -7.89
C SER A 41 29.33 5.04 -7.87
N THR A 42 28.99 4.36 -6.77
CA THR A 42 29.13 2.90 -6.64
C THR A 42 28.29 2.18 -7.68
N LEU A 43 26.99 2.51 -7.77
CA LEU A 43 26.08 1.89 -8.76
C LEU A 43 26.56 2.12 -10.19
N ASN A 44 27.01 3.34 -10.53
CA ASN A 44 27.55 3.66 -11.85
C ASN A 44 28.87 2.92 -12.13
N GLY A 45 29.71 2.71 -11.12
CA GLY A 45 30.94 1.92 -11.25
C GLY A 45 30.69 0.45 -11.53
N GLU A 46 29.58 -0.10 -11.03
CA GLU A 46 29.25 -1.51 -11.15
C GLU A 46 28.42 -1.85 -12.40
N ARG A 47 27.92 -0.88 -13.15
CA ARG A 47 27.02 -1.11 -14.30
C ARG A 47 27.57 -2.10 -15.32
N GLY A 48 28.89 -2.13 -15.55
CA GLY A 48 29.53 -3.08 -16.44
C GLY A 48 29.32 -4.55 -16.05
N LYS A 49 29.16 -4.85 -14.75
CA LYS A 49 28.84 -6.18 -14.25
C LYS A 49 27.47 -6.68 -14.75
N PHE A 50 26.60 -5.76 -15.12
CA PHE A 50 25.24 -6.04 -15.60
C PHE A 50 25.10 -5.86 -17.12
N GLY A 51 26.22 -5.74 -17.84
CA GLY A 51 26.24 -5.54 -19.29
C GLY A 51 25.72 -4.17 -19.74
N LEU A 52 25.73 -3.18 -18.86
CA LEU A 52 25.29 -1.81 -19.14
C LEU A 52 26.50 -0.97 -19.59
N ASP A 53 26.28 -0.12 -20.60
CA ASP A 53 27.27 0.84 -21.08
C ASP A 53 27.27 2.15 -20.28
N THR A 54 28.07 3.13 -20.72
CA THR A 54 28.19 4.44 -20.07
C THR A 54 26.97 5.33 -20.27
N ASP A 55 26.10 5.03 -21.21
CA ASP A 55 24.83 5.76 -21.41
C ASP A 55 23.79 5.42 -20.35
N HIS A 56 23.92 4.27 -19.67
CA HIS A 56 23.08 3.91 -18.51
C HIS A 56 23.57 4.61 -17.25
N GLY A 57 22.61 4.97 -16.38
CA GLY A 57 22.87 5.62 -15.11
C GLY A 57 21.72 5.41 -14.12
N TYR A 58 21.82 6.10 -13.00
CA TYR A 58 20.90 5.94 -11.87
C TYR A 58 20.55 7.29 -11.25
N THR A 59 19.32 7.42 -10.76
CA THR A 59 18.89 8.55 -9.92
C THR A 59 18.15 8.03 -8.69
N ILE A 60 18.32 8.71 -7.55
CA ILE A 60 17.62 8.35 -6.32
C ILE A 60 16.21 8.97 -6.39
N ALA A 61 15.18 8.12 -6.42
CA ALA A 61 13.79 8.54 -6.42
C ALA A 61 13.31 8.87 -5.01
N SER A 62 13.60 8.00 -4.03
CA SER A 62 13.22 8.19 -2.63
C SER A 62 14.15 7.41 -1.71
N GLN A 63 14.06 7.72 -0.43
CA GLN A 63 14.87 7.14 0.63
C GLN A 63 14.02 6.95 1.88
N HIS A 64 14.13 5.78 2.53
CA HIS A 64 13.40 5.43 3.74
C HIS A 64 14.33 4.82 4.78
N PRO A 65 14.04 4.96 6.08
CA PRO A 65 14.74 4.20 7.10
C PRO A 65 14.46 2.70 6.96
N GLY A 66 15.48 1.91 7.17
CA GLY A 66 15.40 0.44 7.24
C GLY A 66 15.67 -0.08 8.65
N ALA A 67 15.60 -1.38 8.83
CA ALA A 67 15.90 -2.04 10.10
C ALA A 67 17.34 -1.78 10.54
N SER A 68 17.57 -1.71 11.86
CA SER A 68 18.91 -1.65 12.46
C SER A 68 19.81 -0.52 11.93
N GLY A 69 19.22 0.62 11.49
CA GLY A 69 19.96 1.76 10.97
C GLY A 69 20.38 1.62 9.52
N GLN A 70 19.81 0.68 8.78
CA GLN A 70 19.88 0.62 7.32
C GLN A 70 19.11 1.76 6.69
N ALA A 71 19.37 2.03 5.41
CA ALA A 71 18.53 2.87 4.58
C ALA A 71 18.08 2.10 3.34
N ILE A 72 16.82 2.30 2.96
CA ILE A 72 16.21 1.71 1.77
C ILE A 72 16.15 2.81 0.72
N ASN A 73 16.81 2.60 -0.41
CA ASN A 73 16.91 3.57 -1.49
C ASN A 73 16.13 3.06 -2.71
N ARG A 74 15.17 3.84 -3.18
CA ARG A 74 14.50 3.63 -4.46
C ARG A 74 15.31 4.32 -5.55
N ILE A 75 15.76 3.56 -6.53
CA ILE A 75 16.67 4.01 -7.58
C ILE A 75 15.96 3.86 -8.92
N HIS A 76 15.75 4.98 -9.61
CA HIS A 76 15.34 4.94 -11.01
C HIS A 76 16.56 4.68 -11.90
N HIS A 77 16.40 3.81 -12.88
CA HIS A 77 17.40 3.63 -13.94
C HIS A 77 17.19 4.66 -15.03
N THR A 78 18.29 5.12 -15.63
CA THR A 78 18.29 6.09 -16.70
C THR A 78 19.11 5.61 -17.89
N TYR A 79 18.80 6.10 -19.08
CA TYR A 79 19.62 5.95 -20.27
C TYR A 79 19.79 7.32 -20.93
N LYS A 80 21.05 7.73 -21.15
CA LYS A 80 21.41 9.09 -21.59
C LYS A 80 20.74 10.19 -20.74
N GLY A 81 20.63 9.95 -19.43
CA GLY A 81 20.01 10.87 -18.46
C GLY A 81 18.47 10.87 -18.44
N VAL A 82 17.81 10.15 -19.34
CA VAL A 82 16.34 10.03 -19.37
C VAL A 82 15.92 8.80 -18.57
N ARG A 83 14.96 8.98 -17.65
CA ARG A 83 14.43 7.89 -16.82
C ARG A 83 13.77 6.82 -17.71
N ILE A 84 14.06 5.57 -17.41
CA ILE A 84 13.39 4.43 -18.02
C ILE A 84 12.18 4.10 -17.15
N PHE A 85 11.00 4.15 -17.73
CA PHE A 85 9.75 3.89 -17.03
C PHE A 85 9.70 2.44 -16.54
N GLU A 86 9.26 2.21 -15.31
CA GLU A 86 9.18 0.90 -14.66
C GLU A 86 10.53 0.12 -14.67
N SER A 87 11.63 0.84 -14.65
CA SER A 87 12.97 0.26 -14.47
C SER A 87 13.59 0.85 -13.20
N GLU A 88 13.57 0.07 -12.12
CA GLU A 88 13.92 0.51 -10.79
C GLU A 88 14.70 -0.55 -10.03
N SER A 89 15.52 -0.10 -9.07
CA SER A 89 16.12 -0.95 -8.04
C SER A 89 15.72 -0.45 -6.65
N VAL A 90 15.58 -1.40 -5.72
CA VAL A 90 15.57 -1.11 -4.28
C VAL A 90 16.94 -1.49 -3.74
N VAL A 91 17.71 -0.51 -3.30
CA VAL A 91 19.06 -0.70 -2.77
C VAL A 91 19.06 -0.46 -1.27
N VAL A 92 19.38 -1.49 -0.50
CA VAL A 92 19.52 -1.39 0.96
C VAL A 92 20.97 -1.13 1.30
N THR A 93 21.21 -0.09 2.10
CA THR A 93 22.55 0.25 2.59
C THR A 93 22.63 0.14 4.10
N ASP A 94 23.80 -0.25 4.61
CA ASP A 94 24.10 -0.26 6.05
C ASP A 94 24.35 1.16 6.60
N LYS A 95 24.61 1.29 7.89
CA LYS A 95 24.96 2.57 8.55
C LYS A 95 26.22 3.22 7.98
N GLY A 96 27.13 2.43 7.41
CA GLY A 96 28.33 2.91 6.71
C GLY A 96 28.06 3.33 5.25
N GLY A 97 26.83 3.14 4.76
CA GLY A 97 26.45 3.43 3.38
C GLY A 97 26.92 2.37 2.38
N ASN A 98 27.33 1.17 2.84
CA ASN A 98 27.66 0.06 1.96
C ASN A 98 26.40 -0.65 1.51
N ILE A 99 26.35 -1.09 0.25
CA ILE A 99 25.23 -1.86 -0.28
C ILE A 99 25.24 -3.26 0.37
N VAL A 100 24.15 -3.60 1.04
CA VAL A 100 23.95 -4.90 1.70
C VAL A 100 22.85 -5.72 1.04
N GLY A 101 22.07 -5.13 0.11
CA GLY A 101 21.05 -5.83 -0.66
C GLY A 101 20.57 -5.00 -1.83
N GLU A 102 20.16 -5.66 -2.89
CA GLU A 102 19.53 -5.05 -4.05
C GLU A 102 18.42 -5.96 -4.58
N SER A 103 17.27 -5.37 -4.86
CA SER A 103 16.21 -5.97 -5.67
C SER A 103 16.02 -5.12 -6.91
N VAL A 104 15.88 -5.74 -8.07
CA VAL A 104 15.77 -5.04 -9.35
C VAL A 104 14.73 -5.70 -10.24
N THR A 105 13.92 -4.89 -10.92
CA THR A 105 12.94 -5.40 -11.90
C THR A 105 13.65 -5.83 -13.19
N ASP A 106 14.19 -4.85 -13.92
CA ASP A 106 14.96 -5.05 -15.15
C ASP A 106 15.73 -3.75 -15.44
N ARG A 107 17.01 -3.86 -15.69
CA ARG A 107 17.89 -2.72 -15.99
C ARG A 107 17.82 -2.25 -17.44
N ARG A 108 17.01 -2.91 -18.27
CA ARG A 108 16.80 -2.55 -19.68
C ARG A 108 18.10 -2.45 -20.50
N GLY A 109 19.03 -3.35 -20.28
CA GLY A 109 20.34 -3.37 -20.94
C GLY A 109 20.28 -3.43 -22.49
N SER A 110 19.18 -3.90 -23.06
CA SER A 110 18.95 -3.93 -24.51
C SER A 110 18.92 -2.54 -25.18
N LEU A 111 18.78 -1.45 -24.41
CA LEU A 111 18.87 -0.08 -24.92
C LEU A 111 20.25 0.24 -25.51
N SER A 112 21.33 -0.28 -24.90
CA SER A 112 22.70 -0.12 -25.39
C SER A 112 22.86 -0.63 -26.83
N ALA A 113 22.35 -1.84 -27.09
CA ALA A 113 22.44 -2.46 -28.43
C ALA A 113 21.62 -1.70 -29.49
N LYS A 114 20.52 -1.04 -29.07
CA LYS A 114 19.62 -0.30 -29.97
C LYS A 114 20.07 1.13 -30.27
N ARG A 115 21.08 1.65 -29.58
CA ARG A 115 21.53 3.06 -29.67
C ARG A 115 20.35 4.04 -29.63
N PHE A 116 19.46 3.85 -28.67
CA PHE A 116 18.18 4.54 -28.59
C PHE A 116 18.33 6.07 -28.57
N ASP A 117 17.53 6.76 -29.42
CA ASP A 117 17.51 8.23 -29.50
C ASP A 117 16.59 8.82 -28.42
N VAL A 118 17.14 9.70 -27.59
CA VAL A 118 16.40 10.37 -26.50
C VAL A 118 16.03 11.82 -26.80
N LYS A 119 16.09 12.23 -28.07
CA LYS A 119 15.72 13.60 -28.48
C LYS A 119 14.22 13.66 -28.83
N PRO A 120 13.39 14.37 -28.06
CA PRO A 120 11.98 14.49 -28.39
C PRO A 120 11.73 15.40 -29.59
N THR A 121 10.64 15.15 -30.32
CA THR A 121 10.12 16.04 -31.37
C THR A 121 9.10 17.01 -30.78
N LEU A 122 8.26 16.54 -29.86
CA LEU A 122 7.29 17.35 -29.14
C LEU A 122 7.92 17.96 -27.88
N SER A 123 7.42 19.15 -27.51
CA SER A 123 7.69 19.72 -26.19
C SER A 123 6.80 19.08 -25.10
N GLY A 124 7.20 19.18 -23.84
CA GLY A 124 6.38 18.74 -22.69
C GLY A 124 5.01 19.45 -22.67
N THR A 125 4.95 20.73 -23.02
CA THR A 125 3.68 21.48 -23.11
C THR A 125 2.76 20.89 -24.19
N ALA A 126 3.30 20.51 -25.35
CA ALA A 126 2.51 19.87 -26.40
C ALA A 126 2.00 18.49 -25.96
N ALA A 127 2.82 17.73 -25.23
CA ALA A 127 2.40 16.45 -24.65
C ALA A 127 1.27 16.61 -23.61
N ILE A 128 1.35 17.63 -22.75
CA ILE A 128 0.26 17.99 -21.83
C ILE A 128 -1.03 18.25 -22.61
N SER A 129 -0.98 19.06 -23.68
CA SER A 129 -2.15 19.34 -24.49
C SER A 129 -2.76 18.08 -25.12
N LYS A 130 -1.93 17.12 -25.53
CA LYS A 130 -2.38 15.82 -26.07
C LYS A 130 -3.05 14.97 -25.00
N ALA A 131 -2.46 14.87 -23.82
CA ALA A 131 -3.04 14.16 -22.69
C ALA A 131 -4.38 14.77 -22.26
N MET A 132 -4.44 16.09 -22.18
CA MET A 132 -5.68 16.82 -21.84
C MET A 132 -6.82 16.56 -22.81
N ALA A 133 -6.52 16.40 -24.08
CA ALA A 133 -7.55 16.16 -25.12
C ALA A 133 -8.24 14.79 -24.98
N THR A 134 -7.68 13.85 -24.23
CA THR A 134 -8.28 12.53 -23.97
C THR A 134 -9.09 12.48 -22.69
N LEU A 135 -9.01 13.51 -21.86
CA LEU A 135 -9.74 13.59 -20.60
C LEU A 135 -11.08 14.30 -20.80
N PRO A 136 -12.09 14.03 -19.95
CA PRO A 136 -13.33 14.77 -19.99
C PRO A 136 -13.05 16.28 -19.96
N SER A 137 -13.78 17.06 -20.76
CA SER A 137 -13.70 18.52 -20.72
C SER A 137 -14.06 18.97 -19.31
N ALA A 138 -13.05 19.19 -18.53
CA ALA A 138 -13.18 19.38 -17.12
C ALA A 138 -13.04 20.84 -16.77
N ALA A 139 -13.55 21.20 -15.64
CA ALA A 139 -13.30 22.46 -14.98
C ALA A 139 -11.80 22.60 -14.60
N GLY A 140 -11.41 23.38 -13.69
CA GLY A 140 -10.03 23.75 -13.40
C GLY A 140 -9.06 22.64 -12.99
N HIS A 141 -7.79 22.93 -13.10
CA HIS A 141 -6.73 22.13 -12.52
C HIS A 141 -6.63 22.38 -11.01
N ILE A 142 -6.39 21.31 -10.24
CA ILE A 142 -6.00 21.41 -8.82
C ILE A 142 -4.51 21.77 -8.74
N ASP A 143 -3.70 21.04 -9.52
CA ASP A 143 -2.28 21.32 -9.68
C ASP A 143 -1.96 21.56 -11.16
N PRO A 144 -0.96 22.41 -11.47
CA PRO A 144 -0.47 22.54 -12.83
C PRO A 144 -0.08 21.16 -13.39
N PRO A 145 -0.51 20.80 -14.59
CA PRO A 145 -0.10 19.54 -15.19
C PRO A 145 1.41 19.53 -15.43
N SER A 146 2.02 18.38 -15.24
CA SER A 146 3.47 18.18 -15.45
C SER A 146 3.72 17.13 -16.51
N ALA A 147 4.86 17.26 -17.21
CA ALA A 147 5.31 16.30 -18.20
C ALA A 147 6.79 15.96 -17.94
N GLU A 148 7.07 14.69 -17.69
CA GLU A 148 8.40 14.14 -17.51
C GLU A 148 8.79 13.34 -18.76
N LEU A 149 9.94 13.65 -19.37
CA LEU A 149 10.47 12.85 -20.48
C LEU A 149 10.95 11.49 -19.95
N ILE A 150 10.47 10.41 -20.55
CA ILE A 150 10.78 9.05 -20.17
C ILE A 150 11.08 8.19 -21.38
N ILE A 151 11.75 7.07 -21.16
CA ILE A 151 11.83 5.96 -22.12
C ILE A 151 10.77 4.94 -21.70
N PHE A 152 9.74 4.78 -22.51
CA PHE A 152 8.62 3.87 -22.25
C PHE A 152 8.87 2.51 -22.88
N PRO A 153 8.99 1.41 -22.09
CA PRO A 153 9.09 0.06 -22.61
C PRO A 153 7.71 -0.43 -23.04
N VAL A 154 7.60 -0.84 -24.30
CA VAL A 154 6.39 -1.53 -24.76
C VAL A 154 6.55 -3.00 -24.41
N MET A 155 5.69 -3.49 -23.52
CA MET A 155 5.76 -4.84 -22.99
C MET A 155 4.95 -5.82 -23.81
N GLN A 156 5.44 -7.06 -23.88
CA GLN A 156 4.73 -8.20 -24.45
C GLN A 156 4.84 -9.36 -23.48
N THR A 157 3.70 -9.95 -23.12
CA THR A 157 3.67 -11.16 -22.32
C THR A 157 4.02 -12.36 -23.21
N VAL A 158 5.02 -13.12 -22.80
CA VAL A 158 5.46 -14.36 -23.48
C VAL A 158 5.45 -15.52 -22.50
N ARG A 159 5.26 -16.73 -22.99
CA ARG A 159 5.39 -17.94 -22.19
C ARG A 159 6.85 -18.23 -21.89
N VAL A 160 7.15 -18.72 -20.70
CA VAL A 160 8.50 -19.17 -20.36
C VAL A 160 8.77 -20.55 -20.90
N ALA A 161 10.06 -20.96 -20.92
CA ALA A 161 10.47 -22.30 -21.34
C ALA A 161 9.74 -23.38 -20.53
N GLY A 162 9.15 -24.34 -21.23
CA GLY A 162 8.35 -25.42 -20.65
C GLY A 162 6.85 -25.11 -20.50
N ALA A 163 6.42 -23.89 -20.80
CA ALA A 163 5.01 -23.50 -20.78
C ALA A 163 4.42 -23.26 -22.18
N GLU A 164 5.20 -23.48 -23.25
CA GLU A 164 4.82 -23.14 -24.62
C GLU A 164 3.52 -23.82 -25.05
N ASN A 165 3.32 -25.07 -24.64
CA ASN A 165 2.18 -25.92 -25.05
C ASN A 165 1.11 -26.06 -23.96
N LYS A 166 1.22 -25.35 -22.82
CA LYS A 166 0.16 -25.37 -21.80
C LYS A 166 -1.11 -24.72 -22.34
N ALA A 167 -2.26 -25.32 -22.03
CA ALA A 167 -3.53 -24.67 -22.30
C ALA A 167 -3.63 -23.35 -21.50
N GLU A 168 -4.34 -22.35 -22.03
CA GLU A 168 -4.50 -21.05 -21.36
C GLU A 168 -5.06 -21.17 -19.94
N ALA A 169 -5.99 -22.11 -19.74
CA ALA A 169 -6.61 -22.38 -18.43
C ALA A 169 -5.65 -23.03 -17.41
N ASP A 170 -4.56 -23.62 -17.88
CA ASP A 170 -3.56 -24.30 -17.05
C ASP A 170 -2.35 -23.42 -16.73
N LEU A 171 -2.31 -22.20 -17.27
CA LEU A 171 -1.23 -21.24 -16.98
C LEU A 171 -1.34 -20.71 -15.55
N ASN A 172 -0.18 -20.56 -14.93
CA ASN A 172 -0.01 -19.77 -13.71
C ASN A 172 0.95 -18.58 -13.95
N ALA A 173 1.07 -17.67 -12.99
CA ALA A 173 1.87 -16.46 -13.16
C ALA A 173 3.38 -16.69 -13.42
N LEU A 174 3.91 -17.87 -13.12
CA LEU A 174 5.31 -18.22 -13.40
C LEU A 174 5.49 -18.86 -14.79
N ASP A 175 4.42 -19.20 -15.48
CA ASP A 175 4.44 -19.75 -16.84
C ASP A 175 4.54 -18.66 -17.91
N VAL A 176 4.36 -17.39 -17.50
CA VAL A 176 4.46 -16.23 -18.38
C VAL A 176 5.41 -15.20 -17.78
N LYS A 177 5.96 -14.37 -18.64
CA LYS A 177 6.74 -13.19 -18.25
C LYS A 177 6.52 -12.07 -19.23
N ASP A 178 6.63 -10.84 -18.77
CA ASP A 178 6.64 -9.70 -19.64
C ASP A 178 8.06 -9.42 -20.13
N VAL A 179 8.21 -9.24 -21.42
CA VAL A 179 9.46 -8.88 -22.10
C VAL A 179 9.28 -7.59 -22.87
N VAL A 180 10.34 -6.82 -22.99
CA VAL A 180 10.31 -5.59 -23.79
C VAL A 180 10.35 -5.95 -25.27
N SER A 181 9.27 -5.63 -25.98
CA SER A 181 9.21 -5.77 -27.44
C SER A 181 9.90 -4.58 -28.14
N SER A 182 9.70 -3.38 -27.65
CA SER A 182 10.29 -2.15 -28.16
C SER A 182 10.40 -1.07 -27.09
N TYR A 183 11.08 0.04 -27.42
CA TYR A 183 11.10 1.24 -26.58
C TYR A 183 10.56 2.42 -27.36
N GLN A 184 9.86 3.30 -26.67
CA GLN A 184 9.39 4.58 -27.21
C GLN A 184 9.84 5.72 -26.32
N LEU A 185 10.28 6.82 -26.93
CA LEU A 185 10.49 8.06 -26.19
C LEU A 185 9.12 8.70 -25.96
N ALA A 186 8.80 8.99 -24.73
CA ALA A 186 7.48 9.46 -24.35
C ALA A 186 7.54 10.50 -23.22
N TYR A 187 6.43 11.15 -22.98
CA TYR A 187 6.23 11.96 -21.79
C TYR A 187 5.24 11.26 -20.85
N LEU A 188 5.59 11.11 -19.60
CA LEU A 188 4.65 10.84 -18.52
C LEU A 188 4.00 12.16 -18.12
N VAL A 189 2.77 12.34 -18.53
CA VAL A 189 1.97 13.52 -18.18
C VAL A 189 1.11 13.19 -16.96
N LYS A 190 1.25 14.01 -15.92
CA LYS A 190 0.42 13.92 -14.71
C LYS A 190 -0.58 15.05 -14.72
N THR A 191 -1.88 14.72 -14.64
CA THR A 191 -2.96 15.68 -14.56
C THR A 191 -3.75 15.48 -13.27
N ARG A 192 -4.10 16.59 -12.63
CA ARG A 192 -4.90 16.62 -11.41
C ARG A 192 -6.00 17.67 -11.62
N MET A 193 -7.18 17.18 -11.97
CA MET A 193 -8.27 18.00 -12.45
C MET A 193 -9.58 17.67 -11.73
N THR A 194 -10.60 18.49 -12.01
CA THR A 194 -11.95 18.32 -11.47
C THR A 194 -12.98 18.33 -12.59
N LYS A 195 -14.01 17.50 -12.48
CA LYS A 195 -15.21 17.55 -13.30
C LYS A 195 -16.43 17.60 -12.40
N GLY A 196 -16.95 18.80 -12.15
CA GLY A 196 -17.96 18.97 -11.10
C GLY A 196 -17.40 18.57 -9.73
N GLN A 197 -17.96 17.53 -9.12
CA GLN A 197 -17.51 16.98 -7.83
C GLN A 197 -16.60 15.74 -7.99
N GLU A 198 -16.26 15.35 -9.20
CA GLU A 198 -15.46 14.17 -9.49
C GLU A 198 -13.98 14.53 -9.63
N ALA A 199 -13.10 13.82 -8.90
CA ALA A 199 -11.65 13.91 -9.09
C ALA A 199 -11.25 13.20 -10.39
N VAL A 200 -10.52 13.88 -11.25
CA VAL A 200 -10.00 13.37 -12.53
C VAL A 200 -8.47 13.43 -12.47
N PHE A 201 -7.87 12.46 -11.78
CA PHE A 201 -6.42 12.35 -11.64
C PHE A 201 -5.93 11.26 -12.61
N HIS A 202 -5.13 11.65 -13.59
CA HIS A 202 -4.63 10.72 -14.59
C HIS A 202 -3.12 10.84 -14.76
N ASN A 203 -2.51 9.70 -15.02
CA ASN A 203 -1.21 9.63 -15.65
C ASN A 203 -1.42 9.17 -17.10
N THR A 204 -0.81 9.88 -18.04
CA THR A 204 -0.93 9.61 -19.47
C THR A 204 0.45 9.51 -20.08
N ILE A 205 0.72 8.43 -20.80
CA ILE A 205 1.96 8.27 -21.58
C ILE A 205 1.71 8.78 -23.00
N VAL A 206 2.40 9.86 -23.35
CA VAL A 206 2.30 10.49 -24.67
C VAL A 206 3.59 10.29 -25.44
N ASN A 207 3.53 9.73 -26.63
CA ASN A 207 4.68 9.54 -27.50
C ASN A 207 5.35 10.89 -27.82
N ALA A 208 6.64 11.02 -27.52
CA ALA A 208 7.40 12.28 -27.67
C ALA A 208 7.77 12.60 -29.11
N LYS A 209 7.48 11.71 -30.07
CA LYS A 209 7.75 11.91 -31.49
C LYS A 209 6.50 12.38 -32.25
N ASP A 210 5.35 11.76 -32.02
CA ASP A 210 4.12 12.00 -32.79
C ASP A 210 2.92 12.48 -31.97
N GLY A 211 3.01 12.40 -30.64
CA GLY A 211 1.96 12.85 -29.71
C GLY A 211 0.79 11.87 -29.55
N SER A 212 0.91 10.64 -30.04
CA SER A 212 -0.08 9.59 -29.77
C SER A 212 -0.07 9.22 -28.29
N VAL A 213 -1.25 8.91 -27.73
CA VAL A 213 -1.36 8.37 -26.39
C VAL A 213 -1.05 6.88 -26.43
N LEU A 214 -0.03 6.49 -25.71
CA LEU A 214 0.44 5.10 -25.64
C LEU A 214 -0.25 4.33 -24.51
N ASP A 215 -0.52 5.02 -23.40
CA ASP A 215 -1.17 4.45 -22.23
C ASP A 215 -1.78 5.55 -21.36
N GLN A 216 -2.84 5.21 -20.60
CA GLN A 216 -3.49 6.13 -19.68
C GLN A 216 -4.20 5.39 -18.57
N TRP A 217 -4.07 5.88 -17.34
CA TRP A 217 -4.77 5.31 -16.18
C TRP A 217 -5.13 6.38 -15.15
N SER A 218 -6.20 6.10 -14.37
CA SER A 218 -6.59 6.93 -13.24
C SER A 218 -5.63 6.74 -12.08
N MET A 219 -5.35 7.83 -11.38
CA MET A 219 -4.58 7.86 -10.13
C MET A 219 -5.46 8.15 -8.91
N VAL A 220 -6.77 8.09 -9.07
CA VAL A 220 -7.70 8.16 -7.94
C VAL A 220 -7.64 6.82 -7.22
N GLN A 221 -7.01 6.82 -6.05
CA GLN A 221 -6.97 5.67 -5.15
C GLN A 221 -8.13 5.82 -4.19
N SER A 222 -9.12 4.91 -4.24
CA SER A 222 -10.32 5.00 -3.42
C SER A 222 -10.90 3.62 -3.14
N VAL A 223 -11.62 3.51 -2.01
CA VAL A 223 -12.43 2.35 -1.66
C VAL A 223 -13.90 2.75 -1.77
N VAL A 224 -14.65 2.10 -2.58
CA VAL A 224 -16.11 2.26 -2.57
C VAL A 224 -16.64 1.54 -1.35
N GLY A 225 -17.22 2.27 -0.50
CA GLY A 225 -17.63 1.69 0.75
C GLY A 225 -18.68 2.46 1.50
N THR A 226 -18.99 1.98 2.62
CA THR A 226 -20.09 2.29 3.49
C THR A 226 -19.54 2.53 4.88
N GLY A 227 -19.87 3.56 5.57
CA GLY A 227 -19.34 3.87 6.89
C GLY A 227 -20.36 3.88 8.00
N HIS A 228 -20.03 3.27 9.17
CA HIS A 228 -20.70 3.41 10.46
C HIS A 228 -19.75 4.00 11.46
N SER A 229 -20.22 4.87 12.26
CA SER A 229 -19.49 5.57 13.27
C SER A 229 -19.65 5.00 14.68
N GLN A 230 -19.78 3.68 14.86
CA GLN A 230 -20.19 3.18 16.18
C GLN A 230 -19.70 1.80 16.60
N TYR A 231 -18.70 1.25 15.92
CA TYR A 231 -18.34 -0.15 16.21
C TYR A 231 -17.60 -0.35 17.50
N ASN A 232 -17.05 0.72 18.07
CA ASN A 232 -16.07 0.60 19.15
C ASN A 232 -16.52 1.26 20.45
N GLY A 233 -17.78 1.74 20.51
CA GLY A 233 -18.28 2.43 21.69
C GLY A 233 -17.43 3.66 22.06
N ASP A 234 -17.22 3.92 23.32
CA ASP A 234 -16.35 4.98 23.79
C ASP A 234 -14.88 4.59 23.58
N VAL A 235 -14.17 5.36 22.78
CA VAL A 235 -12.76 5.12 22.45
C VAL A 235 -11.87 6.25 22.95
N PRO A 236 -10.70 5.94 23.50
CA PRO A 236 -9.72 6.96 23.85
C PRO A 236 -9.09 7.54 22.59
N ILE A 237 -9.14 8.86 22.45
CA ILE A 237 -8.48 9.57 21.34
C ILE A 237 -7.53 10.63 21.89
N GLN A 238 -6.33 10.73 21.30
CA GLN A 238 -5.38 11.77 21.64
C GLN A 238 -5.79 13.06 20.92
N THR A 239 -5.87 14.13 21.68
CA THR A 239 -6.24 15.47 21.20
C THR A 239 -5.24 16.49 21.73
N THR A 240 -5.28 17.71 21.23
CA THR A 240 -4.43 18.81 21.72
C THR A 240 -5.28 19.91 22.28
N LEU A 241 -4.93 20.40 23.47
CA LEU A 241 -5.52 21.61 24.05
C LEU A 241 -4.81 22.84 23.48
N SER A 242 -5.55 23.70 22.81
CA SER A 242 -5.08 24.97 22.24
C SER A 242 -5.86 26.12 22.89
N GLY A 243 -5.22 26.86 23.79
CA GLY A 243 -5.91 27.85 24.60
C GLY A 243 -6.99 27.23 25.51
N THR A 244 -8.25 27.52 25.23
CA THR A 244 -9.41 26.99 25.97
C THR A 244 -10.21 25.94 25.19
N THR A 245 -9.72 25.55 24.00
CA THR A 245 -10.41 24.59 23.14
C THR A 245 -9.55 23.37 22.88
N TYR A 246 -10.18 22.20 22.78
CA TYR A 246 -9.56 20.97 22.34
C TYR A 246 -9.66 20.87 20.83
N GLN A 247 -8.64 20.27 20.21
CA GLN A 247 -8.55 20.03 18.77
C GLN A 247 -8.33 18.56 18.49
N MET A 248 -8.94 18.01 17.45
CA MET A 248 -8.64 16.68 16.93
C MET A 248 -7.32 16.71 16.18
N LEU A 249 -6.26 17.00 16.90
CA LEU A 249 -4.88 17.03 16.51
C LEU A 249 -4.08 16.18 17.48
N ASP A 250 -3.55 15.07 17.01
CA ASP A 250 -2.65 14.23 17.80
C ASP A 250 -1.20 14.63 17.55
N SER A 251 -0.62 15.36 18.47
CA SER A 251 0.80 15.78 18.44
C SER A 251 1.74 14.69 18.96
N THR A 252 1.24 13.55 19.42
CA THR A 252 2.04 12.43 19.90
C THR A 252 2.43 11.47 18.78
N ARG A 253 1.71 11.52 17.67
CA ARG A 253 1.92 10.72 16.47
C ARG A 253 2.14 11.61 15.26
N GLY A 254 3.23 11.35 14.53
CA GLY A 254 3.65 12.18 13.40
C GLY A 254 4.24 13.52 13.82
N VAL A 255 5.05 14.09 12.95
CA VAL A 255 5.66 15.42 13.12
C VAL A 255 5.58 16.19 11.80
N GLY A 256 5.52 17.52 11.88
CA GLY A 256 5.40 18.35 10.68
C GLY A 256 4.08 18.14 9.96
N GLY A 257 4.12 17.93 8.64
CA GLY A 257 2.92 17.88 7.82
C GLY A 257 2.16 19.21 7.82
N GLN A 258 0.92 19.18 7.32
CA GLN A 258 0.15 20.42 7.17
C GLN A 258 -0.30 21.03 8.52
N PHE A 259 -0.53 20.21 9.53
CA PHE A 259 -1.11 20.63 10.82
C PHE A 259 -0.17 20.42 12.02
N GLY A 260 1.06 19.97 11.79
CA GLY A 260 2.04 19.76 12.87
C GLY A 260 1.90 18.44 13.64
N GLY A 261 0.92 17.63 13.31
CA GLY A 261 0.60 16.32 13.91
C GLY A 261 -0.49 15.62 13.11
N MET A 262 -0.88 14.42 13.52
CA MET A 262 -2.01 13.69 12.91
C MET A 262 -3.31 14.44 13.21
N ALA A 263 -4.03 14.87 12.19
CA ALA A 263 -5.20 15.73 12.34
C ALA A 263 -6.46 15.15 11.69
N ILE A 264 -7.61 15.46 12.27
CA ILE A 264 -8.89 15.25 11.62
C ILE A 264 -9.55 16.61 11.36
N THR A 265 -9.94 16.81 10.11
CA THR A 265 -10.49 18.06 9.63
C THR A 265 -11.89 17.87 9.07
N ASN A 266 -12.65 18.96 9.06
CA ASN A 266 -13.97 19.01 8.48
C ASN A 266 -13.91 19.56 7.06
N ALA A 267 -14.13 18.73 6.06
CA ALA A 267 -14.25 19.17 4.67
C ALA A 267 -15.57 19.94 4.42
N ASN A 268 -16.53 19.84 5.32
CA ASN A 268 -17.81 20.56 5.26
C ASN A 268 -18.48 20.48 3.88
N HIS A 269 -18.57 19.26 3.34
CA HIS A 269 -19.12 18.95 2.02
C HIS A 269 -18.38 19.61 0.85
N ALA A 270 -17.10 19.98 1.03
CA ALA A 270 -16.26 20.42 -0.08
C ALA A 270 -16.28 19.40 -1.22
N SER A 271 -16.18 19.90 -2.45
CA SER A 271 -16.20 19.07 -3.65
C SER A 271 -15.15 17.97 -3.61
N THR A 272 -15.55 16.74 -3.94
CA THR A 272 -14.64 15.59 -4.06
C THR A 272 -13.61 15.76 -5.17
N SER A 273 -13.88 16.63 -6.12
CA SER A 273 -13.02 16.92 -7.25
C SER A 273 -11.97 18.02 -6.98
N ASN A 274 -12.21 18.83 -5.95
CA ASN A 274 -11.24 19.79 -5.41
C ASN A 274 -11.34 19.76 -3.88
N PRO A 275 -10.96 18.65 -3.26
CA PRO A 275 -11.10 18.49 -1.83
C PRO A 275 -10.16 19.47 -1.12
N THR A 276 -10.73 20.27 -0.22
CA THR A 276 -9.94 21.16 0.63
C THR A 276 -9.57 20.47 1.93
N PRO A 277 -8.44 20.81 2.55
CA PRO A 277 -8.06 20.23 3.85
C PRO A 277 -9.11 20.50 4.93
N GLY A 278 -9.93 21.54 4.78
CA GLY A 278 -10.87 21.93 5.79
C GLY A 278 -10.21 22.51 7.05
N VAL A 279 -10.97 22.54 8.15
CA VAL A 279 -10.54 23.09 9.44
C VAL A 279 -10.49 21.95 10.45
N ILE A 280 -9.44 21.92 11.30
CA ILE A 280 -9.33 20.94 12.39
C ILE A 280 -10.58 21.04 13.27
N TYR A 281 -11.17 19.90 13.62
CA TYR A 281 -12.26 19.86 14.59
C TYR A 281 -11.83 20.45 15.92
N SER A 282 -12.62 21.36 16.46
CA SER A 282 -12.39 21.97 17.76
C SER A 282 -13.65 21.94 18.62
N ASN A 283 -13.48 21.79 19.95
CA ASN A 283 -14.58 21.76 20.92
C ASN A 283 -14.13 22.38 22.26
N SER A 284 -15.07 22.92 23.00
CA SER A 284 -14.83 23.45 24.35
C SER A 284 -14.62 22.34 25.40
N THR A 285 -15.07 21.13 25.11
CA THR A 285 -14.86 19.94 25.92
C THR A 285 -14.06 18.90 25.16
N ASN A 286 -13.38 17.98 25.84
CA ASN A 286 -12.68 16.87 25.18
C ASN A 286 -13.56 15.62 25.03
N VAL A 287 -14.86 15.84 24.80
CA VAL A 287 -15.86 14.81 24.51
C VAL A 287 -16.39 15.06 23.11
N TRP A 288 -16.36 14.03 22.26
CA TRP A 288 -16.54 14.15 20.82
C TRP A 288 -17.51 13.11 20.29
N GLY A 289 -18.44 13.58 19.48
CA GLY A 289 -19.40 12.67 18.85
C GLY A 289 -20.58 12.30 19.75
N ASP A 290 -21.54 11.61 19.20
CA ASP A 290 -22.71 11.03 19.89
C ASP A 290 -22.81 9.51 19.68
N GLY A 291 -21.85 8.93 18.97
CA GLY A 291 -21.85 7.52 18.66
C GLY A 291 -22.92 7.11 17.64
N GLN A 292 -23.60 8.05 16.98
CA GLN A 292 -24.65 7.77 16.00
C GLN A 292 -24.14 8.02 14.57
N ASN A 293 -24.80 7.37 13.61
CA ASN A 293 -24.56 7.62 12.20
C ASN A 293 -24.84 9.08 11.85
N TYR A 294 -24.02 9.63 10.95
CA TYR A 294 -24.26 10.97 10.43
C TYR A 294 -25.62 11.08 9.76
N ILE A 295 -26.38 12.10 10.12
CA ILE A 295 -27.67 12.41 9.51
C ILE A 295 -27.42 13.28 8.29
N SER A 296 -27.69 12.73 7.10
CA SER A 296 -27.47 13.44 5.84
C SER A 296 -28.14 14.82 5.82
N GLY A 297 -27.37 15.86 5.48
CA GLY A 297 -27.79 17.24 5.52
C GLY A 297 -27.79 17.89 6.91
N GLY A 298 -27.37 17.15 7.94
CA GLY A 298 -27.17 17.67 9.29
C GLY A 298 -25.91 18.53 9.42
N SER A 299 -25.70 19.09 10.59
CA SER A 299 -24.47 19.84 10.90
C SER A 299 -23.28 18.89 10.96
N THR A 300 -22.18 19.24 10.29
CA THR A 300 -20.92 18.51 10.35
C THR A 300 -20.11 18.78 11.63
N THR A 301 -20.49 19.78 12.42
CA THR A 301 -19.75 20.22 13.61
C THR A 301 -20.45 19.94 14.94
N ASN A 302 -21.73 19.57 14.93
CA ASN A 302 -22.43 19.13 16.15
C ASN A 302 -21.96 17.74 16.59
N ALA A 303 -22.46 17.21 17.69
CA ALA A 303 -22.05 15.89 18.19
C ALA A 303 -22.24 14.78 17.13
N ASN A 304 -23.33 14.82 16.36
CA ASN A 304 -23.58 13.84 15.30
C ASN A 304 -22.51 13.91 14.21
N GLY A 305 -22.20 15.10 13.69
CA GLY A 305 -21.13 15.26 12.69
C GLY A 305 -19.74 14.92 13.23
N GLN A 306 -19.47 15.24 14.51
CA GLN A 306 -18.18 14.89 15.14
C GLN A 306 -17.95 13.38 15.25
N THR A 307 -18.99 12.55 15.24
CA THR A 307 -18.85 11.09 15.34
C THR A 307 -18.02 10.53 14.18
N ALA A 308 -18.20 11.03 12.95
CA ALA A 308 -17.36 10.65 11.82
C ALA A 308 -15.88 11.00 12.05
N ALA A 309 -15.63 12.16 12.66
CA ALA A 309 -14.27 12.60 12.98
C ALA A 309 -13.63 11.75 14.10
N VAL A 310 -14.41 11.33 15.10
CA VAL A 310 -13.95 10.40 16.16
C VAL A 310 -13.48 9.09 15.55
N ASN A 311 -14.26 8.49 14.69
CA ASN A 311 -13.90 7.24 14.05
C ASN A 311 -12.63 7.37 13.20
N ALA A 312 -12.52 8.46 12.42
CA ALA A 312 -11.35 8.74 11.62
C ALA A 312 -10.08 8.92 12.47
N LEU A 313 -10.16 9.66 13.56
CA LEU A 313 -9.01 9.86 14.46
C LEU A 313 -8.60 8.55 15.13
N TRP A 314 -9.57 7.79 15.64
CA TRP A 314 -9.29 6.51 16.28
C TRP A 314 -8.71 5.49 15.29
N GLY A 315 -9.25 5.43 14.07
CA GLY A 315 -8.69 4.62 12.99
C GLY A 315 -7.25 5.03 12.62
N LEU A 316 -6.98 6.33 12.50
CA LEU A 316 -5.67 6.88 12.19
C LEU A 316 -4.64 6.55 13.28
N GLN A 317 -5.01 6.70 14.55
CA GLN A 317 -4.15 6.38 15.69
C GLN A 317 -3.83 4.88 15.76
N ASN A 318 -4.84 4.02 15.61
CA ASN A 318 -4.62 2.57 15.60
C ASN A 318 -3.78 2.12 14.40
N THR A 319 -3.96 2.73 13.24
CA THR A 319 -3.13 2.42 12.07
C THR A 319 -1.67 2.81 12.32
N TYR A 320 -1.44 4.01 12.84
CA TYR A 320 -0.10 4.43 13.22
C TYR A 320 0.51 3.49 14.26
N ASP A 321 -0.24 3.16 15.31
CA ASP A 321 0.23 2.31 16.40
C ASP A 321 0.50 0.88 15.93
N THR A 322 -0.33 0.31 15.07
CA THR A 322 -0.09 -0.99 14.45
C THR A 322 1.23 -1.00 13.70
N MET A 323 1.42 -0.03 12.79
CA MET A 323 2.65 0.04 12.00
C MET A 323 3.88 0.30 12.87
N ASN A 324 3.77 1.19 13.87
CA ASN A 324 4.89 1.50 14.75
C ASN A 324 5.23 0.34 15.71
N ASN A 325 4.23 -0.24 16.37
CA ASN A 325 4.46 -1.23 17.42
C ASN A 325 4.78 -2.62 16.86
N VAL A 326 4.15 -2.99 15.73
CA VAL A 326 4.35 -4.29 15.09
C VAL A 326 5.54 -4.26 14.12
N LEU A 327 5.70 -3.20 13.35
CA LEU A 327 6.67 -3.12 12.26
C LEU A 327 7.84 -2.18 12.54
N GLY A 328 7.72 -1.28 13.53
CA GLY A 328 8.65 -0.18 13.75
C GLY A 328 8.58 0.91 12.67
N TRP A 329 7.51 0.91 11.87
CA TRP A 329 7.27 1.87 10.80
C TRP A 329 6.41 3.03 11.27
N LYS A 330 6.84 4.26 11.00
CA LYS A 330 6.17 5.46 11.49
C LYS A 330 5.52 6.23 10.35
N SER A 331 4.19 6.40 10.43
CA SER A 331 3.40 7.14 9.45
C SER A 331 3.43 6.53 8.03
N LEU A 332 3.10 7.29 6.99
CA LEU A 332 3.02 6.82 5.61
C LEU A 332 4.39 6.49 5.01
N ASP A 333 5.40 7.27 5.35
CA ASP A 333 6.72 7.28 4.69
C ASP A 333 7.85 6.64 5.52
N GLY A 334 7.53 6.14 6.71
CA GLY A 334 8.54 5.63 7.65
C GLY A 334 9.35 6.71 8.36
N ASN A 335 9.20 7.98 7.97
CA ASN A 335 9.94 9.13 8.51
C ASN A 335 9.15 9.90 9.58
N ASN A 336 8.03 9.36 10.01
CA ASN A 336 7.14 9.99 10.98
C ASN A 336 6.49 11.31 10.50
N THR A 337 6.40 11.54 9.19
CA THR A 337 5.70 12.71 8.65
C THR A 337 4.21 12.62 8.98
N ALA A 338 3.66 13.65 9.59
CA ALA A 338 2.25 13.68 9.95
C ALA A 338 1.35 13.77 8.70
N THR A 339 0.20 13.11 8.76
CA THR A 339 -0.86 13.19 7.77
C THR A 339 -2.18 13.64 8.42
N TYR A 340 -3.22 13.81 7.63
CA TYR A 340 -4.55 14.16 8.12
C TYR A 340 -5.66 13.44 7.35
N ILE A 341 -6.82 13.41 7.96
CA ILE A 341 -8.05 12.92 7.34
C ILE A 341 -9.09 14.05 7.35
N ALA A 342 -9.63 14.38 6.19
CA ALA A 342 -10.77 15.30 6.08
C ALA A 342 -12.06 14.50 5.93
N VAL A 343 -12.95 14.59 6.91
CA VAL A 343 -14.26 13.92 6.90
C VAL A 343 -15.34 14.83 6.32
N HIS A 344 -16.48 14.29 5.96
CA HIS A 344 -17.60 14.98 5.31
C HIS A 344 -17.20 15.59 3.96
N VAL A 345 -16.43 14.84 3.14
CA VAL A 345 -16.15 15.27 1.78
C VAL A 345 -17.32 14.96 0.86
N GLY A 346 -17.69 15.91 0.00
CA GLY A 346 -18.85 15.80 -0.87
C GLY A 346 -20.18 15.75 -0.11
N THR A 347 -21.27 15.54 -0.84
CA THR A 347 -22.60 15.35 -0.25
C THR A 347 -23.03 13.90 -0.50
N ALA A 348 -23.30 13.14 0.58
CA ALA A 348 -23.71 11.74 0.48
C ALA A 348 -22.74 10.91 -0.41
N TYR A 349 -21.45 11.19 -0.29
CA TYR A 349 -20.43 10.59 -1.13
C TYR A 349 -20.08 9.18 -0.66
N ASP A 350 -20.31 8.21 -1.55
CA ASP A 350 -20.13 6.78 -1.27
C ASP A 350 -18.69 6.31 -1.53
N ASN A 351 -17.68 7.09 -1.07
CA ASN A 351 -16.28 6.72 -1.23
C ASN A 351 -15.38 7.34 -0.17
N ALA A 352 -14.22 6.71 0.03
CA ALA A 352 -13.06 7.24 0.72
C ALA A 352 -11.87 7.17 -0.24
N PHE A 353 -10.84 8.02 -0.07
CA PHE A 353 -9.65 7.95 -0.91
C PHE A 353 -8.45 8.62 -0.27
N TYR A 354 -7.27 8.04 -0.54
CA TYR A 354 -5.97 8.66 -0.35
C TYR A 354 -5.56 9.44 -1.59
N THR A 355 -4.78 10.50 -1.42
CA THR A 355 -4.16 11.24 -2.54
C THR A 355 -2.72 11.65 -2.25
N ASP A 356 -1.84 11.45 -3.24
CA ASP A 356 -0.44 11.85 -3.18
C ASP A 356 -0.23 13.36 -3.15
N THR A 357 -1.22 14.14 -3.60
CA THR A 357 -1.12 15.60 -3.69
C THR A 357 -0.88 16.23 -2.32
N CYS A 358 -1.63 15.81 -1.31
CA CYS A 358 -1.44 16.25 0.07
C CYS A 358 -0.84 15.16 0.97
N LYS A 359 -0.71 13.92 0.48
CA LYS A 359 -0.40 12.73 1.27
C LYS A 359 -1.40 12.57 2.42
N CYS A 360 -2.67 12.69 2.12
CA CYS A 360 -3.77 12.73 3.06
C CYS A 360 -4.98 11.92 2.55
N MET A 361 -6.02 11.82 3.38
CA MET A 361 -7.20 11.03 3.11
C MET A 361 -8.46 11.88 3.18
N TYR A 362 -9.47 11.51 2.40
CA TYR A 362 -10.79 12.13 2.37
C TYR A 362 -11.86 11.07 2.54
N ILE A 363 -12.80 11.32 3.46
CA ILE A 363 -13.84 10.36 3.86
C ILE A 363 -15.22 10.94 3.60
N GLY A 364 -16.03 10.24 2.82
CA GLY A 364 -17.41 10.58 2.54
C GLY A 364 -18.38 10.07 3.61
N ASP A 365 -19.60 10.64 3.62
CA ASP A 365 -20.65 10.28 4.57
C ASP A 365 -21.54 9.12 4.09
N GLY A 366 -21.40 8.73 2.82
CA GLY A 366 -22.22 7.70 2.22
C GLY A 366 -23.68 8.08 1.97
N SER A 367 -24.26 7.47 0.92
CA SER A 367 -25.70 7.45 0.64
C SER A 367 -26.22 6.02 0.71
N SER A 368 -25.68 5.15 -0.11
CA SER A 368 -25.93 3.70 -0.06
C SER A 368 -25.25 3.05 1.12
N PHE A 369 -24.28 3.73 1.64
CA PHE A 369 -23.42 3.32 2.73
C PHE A 369 -23.58 4.25 3.93
N TYR A 370 -23.05 3.87 5.08
CA TYR A 370 -22.85 4.74 6.23
C TYR A 370 -21.56 5.57 6.04
N SER A 371 -21.18 6.46 6.97
CA SER A 371 -19.93 7.21 6.89
C SER A 371 -18.71 6.27 6.80
N LEU A 372 -17.79 6.52 5.87
CA LEU A 372 -16.75 5.56 5.46
C LEU A 372 -15.51 5.52 6.37
N GLY A 373 -15.68 5.83 7.63
CA GLY A 373 -14.60 5.94 8.61
C GLY A 373 -14.36 4.67 9.46
N SER A 374 -14.73 3.47 9.00
CA SER A 374 -14.40 2.22 9.73
C SER A 374 -12.89 2.02 9.81
N ILE A 375 -12.45 1.26 10.79
CA ILE A 375 -11.02 1.10 11.07
C ILE A 375 -10.27 0.41 9.92
N ASP A 376 -10.90 -0.58 9.29
CA ASP A 376 -10.37 -1.28 8.12
C ASP A 376 -10.24 -0.33 6.92
N VAL A 377 -11.23 0.55 6.68
CA VAL A 377 -11.17 1.55 5.60
C VAL A 377 -10.07 2.58 5.88
N ILE A 378 -9.97 3.11 7.09
CA ILE A 378 -8.88 4.04 7.44
C ILE A 378 -7.51 3.36 7.29
N GLY A 379 -7.38 2.12 7.74
CA GLY A 379 -6.18 1.32 7.55
C GLY A 379 -5.85 1.10 6.07
N HIS A 380 -6.86 0.85 5.24
CA HIS A 380 -6.73 0.71 3.79
C HIS A 380 -6.20 2.00 3.14
N GLU A 381 -6.80 3.15 3.41
CA GLU A 381 -6.36 4.42 2.82
C GLU A 381 -4.93 4.79 3.23
N MET A 382 -4.54 4.54 4.49
CA MET A 382 -3.14 4.68 4.89
C MET A 382 -2.22 3.68 4.19
N GLY A 383 -2.70 2.49 3.87
CA GLY A 383 -2.00 1.49 3.07
C GLY A 383 -1.61 2.00 1.68
N HIS A 384 -2.50 2.75 1.02
CA HIS A 384 -2.16 3.45 -0.23
C HIS A 384 -1.01 4.44 -0.04
N GLY A 385 -1.04 5.21 1.06
CA GLY A 385 0.02 6.14 1.39
C GLY A 385 1.38 5.47 1.59
N VAL A 386 1.41 4.33 2.29
CA VAL A 386 2.63 3.51 2.46
C VAL A 386 3.11 2.99 1.11
N THR A 387 2.21 2.46 0.28
CA THR A 387 2.54 1.97 -1.05
C THR A 387 3.08 3.08 -1.94
N ALA A 388 2.45 4.26 -1.96
CA ALA A 388 2.91 5.42 -2.73
C ALA A 388 4.31 5.89 -2.29
N ALA A 389 4.57 5.89 -0.98
CA ALA A 389 5.87 6.26 -0.44
C ALA A 389 6.96 5.20 -0.65
N THR A 390 6.63 3.96 -0.95
CA THR A 390 7.58 2.83 -1.02
C THR A 390 7.59 2.15 -2.39
N SER A 391 6.84 1.08 -2.59
CA SER A 391 6.82 0.33 -3.85
C SER A 391 6.29 1.15 -5.02
N ASN A 392 5.43 2.11 -4.73
CA ASN A 392 4.79 2.98 -5.73
C ASN A 392 4.16 2.18 -6.87
N LEU A 393 3.49 1.08 -6.52
CA LEU A 393 2.84 0.17 -7.47
C LEU A 393 1.89 0.94 -8.37
N THR A 394 2.12 0.86 -9.67
CA THR A 394 1.30 1.53 -10.69
C THR A 394 -0.15 1.05 -10.60
N TYR A 395 -1.11 1.98 -10.52
CA TYR A 395 -2.51 1.68 -10.22
C TYR A 395 -3.28 1.18 -11.46
N LYS A 396 -2.76 0.11 -12.08
CA LYS A 396 -3.41 -0.60 -13.20
C LYS A 396 -2.93 -2.06 -13.26
N GLY A 397 -3.75 -2.93 -13.87
CA GLY A 397 -3.38 -4.32 -14.13
C GLY A 397 -3.01 -5.07 -12.85
N GLU A 398 -1.97 -5.90 -12.92
CA GLU A 398 -1.50 -6.69 -11.78
C GLU A 398 -0.92 -5.83 -10.66
N SER A 399 -0.12 -4.83 -11.00
CA SER A 399 0.45 -3.91 -10.01
C SER A 399 -0.63 -3.10 -9.29
N GLY A 400 -1.70 -2.71 -10.00
CA GLY A 400 -2.88 -2.06 -9.40
C GLY A 400 -3.59 -2.98 -8.41
N GLY A 401 -3.78 -4.25 -8.78
CA GLY A 401 -4.35 -5.24 -7.87
C GLY A 401 -3.48 -5.50 -6.63
N LEU A 402 -2.16 -5.50 -6.77
CA LEU A 402 -1.24 -5.59 -5.65
C LEU A 402 -1.26 -4.33 -4.76
N ASN A 403 -1.46 -3.14 -5.36
CA ASN A 403 -1.63 -1.88 -4.62
C ASN A 403 -2.89 -1.93 -3.75
N GLU A 404 -4.03 -2.29 -4.33
CA GLU A 404 -5.29 -2.46 -3.60
C GLU A 404 -5.18 -3.53 -2.51
N SER A 405 -4.62 -4.68 -2.85
CA SER A 405 -4.43 -5.76 -1.88
C SER A 405 -3.49 -5.37 -0.74
N SER A 406 -2.46 -4.58 -1.01
CA SER A 406 -1.58 -4.04 0.04
C SER A 406 -2.36 -3.19 1.05
N SER A 407 -3.30 -2.40 0.55
CA SER A 407 -4.19 -1.58 1.35
C SER A 407 -5.20 -2.41 2.14
N ASP A 408 -5.83 -3.40 1.51
CA ASP A 408 -6.74 -4.33 2.20
C ASP A 408 -6.02 -5.12 3.30
N ILE A 409 -4.82 -5.61 3.04
CA ILE A 409 -3.98 -6.31 4.03
C ILE A 409 -3.67 -5.40 5.22
N ASN A 410 -3.36 -4.12 4.95
CA ASN A 410 -3.12 -3.15 6.02
C ASN A 410 -4.38 -2.90 6.83
N GLY A 411 -5.54 -2.73 6.19
CA GLY A 411 -6.83 -2.55 6.86
C GLY A 411 -7.18 -3.70 7.80
N GLU A 412 -7.11 -4.94 7.31
CA GLU A 412 -7.38 -6.15 8.10
C GLU A 412 -6.39 -6.33 9.27
N ALA A 413 -5.10 -6.02 9.05
CA ALA A 413 -4.10 -6.11 10.12
C ALA A 413 -4.35 -5.06 11.21
N VAL A 414 -4.73 -3.83 10.84
CA VAL A 414 -5.06 -2.75 11.78
C VAL A 414 -6.33 -3.09 12.56
N GLU A 415 -7.35 -3.60 11.90
CA GLU A 415 -8.58 -4.02 12.56
C GLU A 415 -8.32 -5.13 13.58
N ALA A 416 -7.58 -6.19 13.18
CA ALA A 416 -7.21 -7.27 14.09
C ALA A 416 -6.38 -6.78 15.28
N TYR A 417 -5.45 -5.85 15.06
CA TYR A 417 -4.65 -5.23 16.10
C TYR A 417 -5.51 -4.45 17.10
N ALA A 418 -6.37 -3.59 16.62
CA ALA A 418 -7.21 -2.73 17.46
C ALA A 418 -8.24 -3.53 18.27
N ARG A 419 -8.88 -4.54 17.66
CA ARG A 419 -9.87 -5.41 18.34
C ARG A 419 -9.24 -6.27 19.44
N ASN A 420 -7.94 -6.49 19.40
CA ASN A 420 -7.18 -7.25 20.41
C ASN A 420 -6.43 -6.36 21.43
N GLY A 421 -6.81 -5.09 21.54
CA GLY A 421 -6.29 -4.18 22.56
C GLY A 421 -4.92 -3.58 22.27
N GLY A 422 -4.43 -3.65 21.03
CA GLY A 422 -3.30 -2.85 20.57
C GLY A 422 -1.97 -3.14 21.25
N THR A 423 -1.55 -4.41 21.39
CA THR A 423 -0.24 -4.80 21.95
C THR A 423 0.80 -4.92 20.84
N GLY A 424 2.08 -5.17 21.15
CA GLY A 424 3.19 -5.24 20.19
C GLY A 424 3.14 -6.37 19.15
N SER A 425 2.04 -7.14 19.08
CA SER A 425 1.79 -8.19 18.10
C SER A 425 0.30 -8.24 17.73
N ILE A 426 -0.01 -8.83 16.58
CA ILE A 426 -1.38 -9.00 16.11
C ILE A 426 -1.85 -10.42 16.42
N ILE A 427 -2.99 -10.54 17.12
CA ILE A 427 -3.56 -11.83 17.50
C ILE A 427 -4.61 -12.26 16.46
N ASN A 428 -4.70 -13.56 16.17
CA ASN A 428 -5.65 -14.15 15.22
C ASN A 428 -7.11 -14.17 15.69
N ALA A 429 -7.51 -13.36 16.65
CA ALA A 429 -8.85 -13.41 17.21
C ALA A 429 -9.70 -12.24 16.72
N GLY A 430 -10.97 -12.51 16.44
CA GLY A 430 -11.98 -11.47 16.21
C GLY A 430 -11.99 -10.83 14.82
N ASN A 431 -11.05 -11.17 13.93
CA ASN A 431 -11.07 -10.67 12.56
C ASN A 431 -12.01 -11.50 11.69
N ASP A 432 -12.86 -10.86 10.92
CA ASP A 432 -13.83 -11.54 10.06
C ASP A 432 -13.37 -11.67 8.60
N TRP A 433 -12.24 -11.04 8.24
CA TRP A 433 -11.63 -11.07 6.91
C TRP A 433 -12.54 -10.51 5.80
N MET A 434 -13.24 -9.45 6.14
CA MET A 434 -14.25 -8.82 5.28
C MET A 434 -14.11 -7.30 5.27
N MET A 435 -13.49 -6.77 4.23
CA MET A 435 -13.33 -5.32 4.05
C MET A 435 -14.67 -4.60 3.91
N GLY A 436 -14.84 -3.51 4.64
CA GLY A 436 -15.99 -2.62 4.57
C GLY A 436 -17.31 -3.23 5.01
N LYS A 437 -17.29 -4.27 5.83
CA LYS A 437 -18.52 -4.91 6.32
C LYS A 437 -19.29 -4.02 7.28
N GLU A 438 -18.60 -3.39 8.22
CA GLU A 438 -19.22 -2.53 9.23
C GLU A 438 -19.88 -1.31 8.61
N ILE A 439 -19.32 -0.83 7.54
CA ILE A 439 -19.84 0.31 6.80
C ILE A 439 -21.06 -0.01 5.93
N SER A 440 -21.40 -1.28 5.76
CA SER A 440 -22.51 -1.71 4.90
C SER A 440 -23.87 -1.56 5.57
N LYS A 441 -24.78 -0.81 4.98
CA LYS A 441 -26.20 -0.75 5.40
C LYS A 441 -26.93 -2.08 5.25
N THR A 442 -26.41 -2.95 4.40
CA THR A 442 -27.00 -4.29 4.14
C THR A 442 -26.28 -5.40 4.88
N GLY A 443 -25.15 -5.11 5.54
CA GLY A 443 -24.28 -6.11 6.15
C GLY A 443 -23.44 -6.91 5.15
N THR A 444 -23.51 -6.57 3.85
CA THR A 444 -22.69 -7.20 2.81
C THR A 444 -21.36 -6.45 2.72
N PRO A 445 -20.20 -7.10 2.93
CA PRO A 445 -18.92 -6.43 2.83
C PRO A 445 -18.61 -6.04 1.37
N LEU A 446 -17.65 -5.14 1.23
CA LEU A 446 -17.12 -4.79 -0.08
C LEU A 446 -16.34 -5.94 -0.71
N ARG A 447 -15.51 -6.59 0.09
CA ARG A 447 -14.63 -7.69 -0.34
C ARG A 447 -14.52 -8.75 0.75
N TRP A 448 -14.35 -10.01 0.32
CA TRP A 448 -14.04 -11.15 1.19
C TRP A 448 -12.61 -11.59 0.90
N LEU A 449 -11.71 -11.52 1.87
CA LEU A 449 -10.33 -11.93 1.63
C LEU A 449 -10.20 -13.44 1.44
N TYR A 450 -10.96 -14.22 2.18
CA TYR A 450 -10.90 -15.69 2.10
C TYR A 450 -11.52 -16.29 0.82
N LYS A 451 -12.49 -15.62 0.21
CA LYS A 451 -13.15 -16.04 -1.03
C LYS A 451 -13.63 -14.83 -1.83
N PRO A 452 -12.74 -14.14 -2.53
CA PRO A 452 -13.05 -12.91 -3.25
C PRO A 452 -14.27 -13.02 -4.18
N SER A 453 -14.44 -14.16 -4.86
CA SER A 453 -15.55 -14.37 -5.80
C SER A 453 -16.95 -14.24 -5.21
N LYS A 454 -17.10 -14.10 -3.89
CA LYS A 454 -18.41 -13.84 -3.26
C LYS A 454 -18.99 -12.47 -3.65
N ASP A 455 -18.15 -11.53 -4.08
CA ASP A 455 -18.59 -10.24 -4.62
C ASP A 455 -19.13 -10.33 -6.07
N GLY A 456 -18.99 -11.49 -6.71
CA GLY A 456 -19.44 -11.75 -8.07
C GLY A 456 -18.52 -11.21 -9.18
N LYS A 457 -17.39 -10.58 -8.84
CA LYS A 457 -16.47 -9.89 -9.78
C LYS A 457 -15.01 -10.28 -9.60
N SER A 458 -14.56 -10.38 -8.35
CA SER A 458 -13.17 -10.65 -8.02
C SER A 458 -12.83 -12.14 -8.24
N PRO A 459 -11.72 -12.47 -8.91
CA PRO A 459 -11.30 -13.87 -9.04
C PRO A 459 -10.64 -14.37 -7.74
N ASN A 460 -10.75 -15.69 -7.51
CA ASN A 460 -10.11 -16.36 -6.37
C ASN A 460 -8.63 -16.72 -6.63
N ALA A 461 -8.20 -16.66 -7.87
CA ALA A 461 -6.87 -17.08 -8.29
C ALA A 461 -6.43 -16.28 -9.52
N TRP A 462 -5.13 -16.27 -9.74
CA TRP A 462 -4.52 -15.62 -10.87
C TRP A 462 -4.91 -16.28 -12.20
N SER A 463 -5.12 -15.45 -13.21
CA SER A 463 -5.24 -15.83 -14.61
C SER A 463 -4.77 -14.69 -15.50
N THR A 464 -4.53 -14.95 -16.79
CA THR A 464 -4.11 -13.94 -17.76
C THR A 464 -5.09 -12.78 -17.94
N SER A 465 -6.37 -13.00 -17.57
CA SER A 465 -7.39 -11.95 -17.60
C SER A 465 -7.25 -10.91 -16.48
N LEU A 466 -6.50 -11.23 -15.41
CA LEU A 466 -6.41 -10.41 -14.20
C LEU A 466 -6.00 -8.97 -14.51
N LYS A 467 -5.03 -8.78 -15.39
CA LYS A 467 -4.50 -7.46 -15.78
C LYS A 467 -5.50 -6.56 -16.52
N ARG A 468 -6.68 -7.08 -16.93
CA ARG A 468 -7.74 -6.30 -17.55
C ARG A 468 -8.85 -5.89 -16.59
N LEU A 469 -8.79 -6.36 -15.35
CA LEU A 469 -9.75 -6.02 -14.32
C LEU A 469 -9.40 -4.69 -13.68
N ASP A 470 -10.42 -4.05 -13.14
CA ASP A 470 -10.23 -2.92 -12.22
C ASP A 470 -9.38 -3.36 -11.01
N PRO A 471 -8.47 -2.52 -10.50
CA PRO A 471 -7.62 -2.83 -9.35
C PRO A 471 -8.36 -3.41 -8.15
N HIS A 472 -9.54 -2.90 -7.82
CA HIS A 472 -10.36 -3.39 -6.70
C HIS A 472 -10.79 -4.86 -6.86
N TYR A 473 -10.91 -5.35 -8.09
CA TYR A 473 -11.24 -6.75 -8.36
C TYR A 473 -9.99 -7.61 -8.61
N SER A 474 -8.97 -7.03 -9.26
CA SER A 474 -7.72 -7.74 -9.49
C SER A 474 -6.89 -7.93 -8.20
N SER A 475 -7.23 -7.26 -7.10
CA SER A 475 -6.68 -7.49 -5.76
C SER A 475 -7.06 -8.86 -5.17
N GLY A 476 -8.20 -9.40 -5.56
CA GLY A 476 -8.81 -10.59 -4.95
C GLY A 476 -7.85 -11.76 -4.73
N PRO A 477 -7.10 -12.23 -5.75
CA PRO A 477 -6.18 -13.35 -5.53
C PRO A 477 -5.13 -13.08 -4.46
N ASN A 478 -4.54 -11.87 -4.41
CA ASN A 478 -3.52 -11.57 -3.40
C ASN A 478 -4.12 -11.37 -1.99
N ASN A 479 -5.34 -10.86 -1.88
CA ASN A 479 -6.11 -10.86 -0.63
C ASN A 479 -6.28 -12.29 -0.12
N ARG A 480 -6.63 -13.21 -1.01
CA ARG A 480 -6.81 -14.63 -0.68
C ARG A 480 -5.48 -15.29 -0.31
N MET A 481 -4.40 -14.95 -0.99
CA MET A 481 -3.05 -15.39 -0.61
C MET A 481 -2.73 -14.99 0.82
N PHE A 482 -2.99 -13.74 1.19
CA PHE A 482 -2.74 -13.25 2.54
C PHE A 482 -3.59 -13.97 3.58
N TYR A 483 -4.88 -14.19 3.29
CA TYR A 483 -5.74 -15.02 4.15
C TYR A 483 -5.14 -16.42 4.36
N PHE A 484 -4.76 -17.10 3.28
CA PHE A 484 -4.17 -18.44 3.39
C PHE A 484 -2.84 -18.44 4.15
N LEU A 485 -2.00 -17.45 3.93
CA LEU A 485 -0.75 -17.30 4.66
C LEU A 485 -0.99 -17.12 6.16
N ALA A 486 -1.98 -16.30 6.53
CA ALA A 486 -2.31 -16.04 7.94
C ALA A 486 -3.05 -17.22 8.60
N MET A 487 -4.09 -17.73 7.96
CA MET A 487 -5.08 -18.64 8.58
C MET A 487 -4.99 -20.08 8.10
N GLY A 488 -4.34 -20.31 6.95
CA GLY A 488 -4.31 -21.60 6.31
C GLY A 488 -5.52 -21.86 5.41
N SER A 489 -5.65 -23.10 4.95
CA SER A 489 -6.71 -23.52 4.03
C SER A 489 -7.37 -24.82 4.44
N SER A 490 -8.51 -25.16 3.80
CA SER A 490 -9.26 -26.40 4.02
C SER A 490 -8.91 -27.44 2.96
N SER A 491 -8.91 -28.72 3.35
CA SER A 491 -8.86 -29.86 2.41
C SER A 491 -10.23 -30.21 1.82
N VAL A 492 -11.31 -29.66 2.37
CA VAL A 492 -12.69 -29.95 1.94
C VAL A 492 -13.04 -29.10 0.73
N SER A 493 -13.28 -29.72 -0.43
CA SER A 493 -13.47 -29.03 -1.71
C SER A 493 -14.69 -28.08 -1.77
N THR A 494 -15.68 -28.28 -0.91
CA THR A 494 -16.89 -27.43 -0.81
C THR A 494 -16.68 -26.24 0.13
N SER A 495 -15.56 -26.19 0.87
CA SER A 495 -15.25 -25.09 1.80
C SER A 495 -14.88 -23.82 1.04
N ASP A 496 -15.28 -22.67 1.57
CA ASP A 496 -14.84 -21.34 1.09
C ASP A 496 -13.32 -21.17 1.18
N TYR A 497 -12.68 -21.93 2.05
CA TYR A 497 -11.24 -21.91 2.32
C TYR A 497 -10.46 -22.95 1.52
N TYR A 498 -11.09 -23.65 0.58
CA TYR A 498 -10.45 -24.67 -0.26
C TYR A 498 -9.72 -24.03 -1.45
N SER A 499 -8.54 -24.58 -1.79
CA SER A 499 -7.88 -24.28 -3.06
C SER A 499 -7.53 -25.55 -3.82
N GLN A 500 -7.94 -25.62 -5.08
CA GLN A 500 -7.62 -26.71 -5.99
C GLN A 500 -6.15 -26.74 -6.42
N TYR A 501 -5.41 -25.66 -6.20
CA TYR A 501 -4.02 -25.51 -6.61
C TYR A 501 -3.02 -26.04 -5.59
N LEU A 502 -3.48 -26.42 -4.39
CA LEU A 502 -2.66 -27.13 -3.41
C LEU A 502 -2.65 -28.63 -3.76
N THR A 503 -1.57 -29.05 -4.41
CA THR A 503 -1.41 -30.39 -5.00
C THR A 503 -0.49 -31.29 -4.19
N GLN A 504 0.38 -30.71 -3.38
CA GLN A 504 1.29 -31.45 -2.50
C GLN A 504 0.63 -31.81 -1.17
N ALA A 505 1.14 -32.83 -0.53
CA ALA A 505 0.62 -33.28 0.77
C ALA A 505 1.16 -32.37 1.91
N PRO A 506 0.25 -32.00 2.84
CA PRO A 506 -1.20 -32.16 2.83
C PRO A 506 -1.84 -31.21 1.79
N LYS A 507 -2.98 -31.61 1.19
CA LYS A 507 -3.71 -30.78 0.20
C LYS A 507 -4.48 -29.61 0.84
N ASN A 508 -4.00 -29.12 1.92
CA ASN A 508 -4.36 -27.89 2.63
C ASN A 508 -3.08 -27.35 3.26
N MET A 509 -3.08 -26.13 3.69
CA MET A 509 -1.92 -25.52 4.32
C MET A 509 -2.23 -25.01 5.73
N THR A 510 -1.22 -25.04 6.59
CA THR A 510 -1.27 -24.43 7.92
C THR A 510 -0.91 -22.96 7.80
N GLY A 511 -1.71 -22.08 8.44
CA GLY A 511 -1.42 -20.65 8.52
C GLY A 511 -0.33 -20.35 9.55
N ILE A 512 0.38 -19.25 9.36
CA ILE A 512 1.46 -18.81 10.25
C ILE A 512 1.04 -17.70 11.22
N GLY A 513 -0.21 -17.30 11.21
CA GLY A 513 -0.75 -16.20 11.99
C GLY A 513 -0.65 -14.85 11.27
N ILE A 514 -1.63 -13.97 11.55
CA ILE A 514 -1.71 -12.66 10.89
C ILE A 514 -0.48 -11.79 11.17
N ASP A 515 0.09 -11.85 12.38
CA ASP A 515 1.29 -11.07 12.75
C ASP A 515 2.48 -11.36 11.84
N LYS A 516 2.82 -12.65 11.67
CA LYS A 516 3.93 -13.06 10.81
C LYS A 516 3.62 -12.79 9.34
N ALA A 517 2.38 -13.08 8.90
CA ALA A 517 1.95 -12.83 7.54
C ALA A 517 2.05 -11.32 7.18
N TYR A 518 1.62 -10.44 8.08
CA TYR A 518 1.69 -9.00 7.89
C TYR A 518 3.14 -8.48 7.85
N ARG A 519 4.01 -8.94 8.75
CA ARG A 519 5.45 -8.60 8.72
C ARG A 519 6.11 -9.01 7.41
N ILE A 520 5.80 -10.20 6.91
CA ILE A 520 6.33 -10.70 5.63
C ILE A 520 5.84 -9.85 4.48
N TRP A 521 4.52 -9.59 4.40
CA TRP A 521 3.94 -8.77 3.34
C TRP A 521 4.50 -7.36 3.35
N PHE A 522 4.50 -6.71 4.52
CA PHE A 522 4.99 -5.35 4.67
C PHE A 522 6.47 -5.23 4.23
N LYS A 523 7.31 -6.16 4.66
CA LYS A 523 8.70 -6.21 4.22
C LYS A 523 8.82 -6.38 2.70
N ALA A 524 8.03 -7.27 2.12
CA ALA A 524 8.02 -7.46 0.66
C ALA A 524 7.60 -6.17 -0.06
N ASN A 525 6.49 -5.55 0.35
CA ASN A 525 6.00 -4.32 -0.26
C ASN A 525 7.00 -3.17 -0.14
N THR A 526 7.54 -2.94 1.05
CA THR A 526 8.40 -1.77 1.29
C THR A 526 9.82 -1.91 0.79
N THR A 527 10.35 -3.14 0.65
CA THR A 527 11.78 -3.37 0.36
C THR A 527 12.08 -4.15 -0.92
N LYS A 528 11.06 -4.69 -1.61
CA LYS A 528 11.29 -5.59 -2.76
C LYS A 528 10.42 -5.27 -3.97
N LEU A 529 9.16 -4.88 -3.77
CA LEU A 529 8.28 -4.54 -4.88
C LEU A 529 8.64 -3.17 -5.48
N THR A 530 8.35 -3.03 -6.77
CA THR A 530 8.56 -1.82 -7.57
C THR A 530 7.27 -1.48 -8.33
N ALA A 531 7.23 -0.33 -9.01
CA ALA A 531 6.02 0.20 -9.65
C ALA A 531 5.34 -0.79 -10.63
N GLY A 532 6.11 -1.58 -11.37
CA GLY A 532 5.59 -2.53 -12.35
C GLY A 532 5.50 -3.97 -11.87
N SER A 533 5.61 -4.24 -10.56
CA SER A 533 5.61 -5.62 -10.04
C SER A 533 4.33 -6.37 -10.37
N THR A 534 4.50 -7.60 -10.83
CA THR A 534 3.44 -8.57 -11.14
C THR A 534 3.19 -9.49 -9.95
N TYR A 535 2.18 -10.35 -10.05
CA TYR A 535 1.94 -11.41 -9.06
C TYR A 535 3.10 -12.40 -8.93
N ALA A 536 3.81 -12.66 -10.03
CA ALA A 536 5.02 -13.50 -10.00
C ALA A 536 6.15 -12.83 -9.20
N ASP A 537 6.34 -11.51 -9.39
CA ASP A 537 7.30 -10.73 -8.62
C ASP A 537 6.90 -10.66 -7.14
N ALA A 538 5.60 -10.50 -6.85
CA ALA A 538 5.08 -10.49 -5.50
C ALA A 538 5.34 -11.83 -4.79
N ARG A 539 5.15 -12.97 -5.48
CA ARG A 539 5.54 -14.28 -4.93
C ARG A 539 7.01 -14.33 -4.57
N ALA A 540 7.88 -13.94 -5.49
CA ALA A 540 9.32 -13.94 -5.25
C ALA A 540 9.69 -13.03 -4.07
N ALA A 541 9.11 -11.84 -4.01
CA ALA A 541 9.33 -10.85 -2.96
C ALA A 541 8.88 -11.36 -1.59
N VAL A 542 7.69 -11.96 -1.50
CA VAL A 542 7.11 -12.47 -0.23
C VAL A 542 7.89 -13.67 0.27
N VAL A 543 8.28 -14.60 -0.62
CA VAL A 543 9.12 -15.74 -0.25
C VAL A 543 10.49 -15.27 0.25
N ALA A 544 11.12 -14.33 -0.46
CA ALA A 544 12.40 -13.76 -0.02
C ALA A 544 12.28 -13.02 1.32
N ALA A 545 11.20 -12.26 1.52
CA ALA A 545 10.95 -11.59 2.79
C ALA A 545 10.76 -12.59 3.94
N ALA A 546 10.03 -13.69 3.70
CA ALA A 546 9.88 -14.76 4.69
C ALA A 546 11.22 -15.43 5.03
N GLN A 547 12.06 -15.69 4.03
CA GLN A 547 13.40 -16.26 4.23
C GLN A 547 14.32 -15.31 5.00
N GLU A 548 14.27 -14.03 4.74
CA GLU A 548 15.07 -13.01 5.44
C GLU A 548 14.63 -12.84 6.91
N LEU A 549 13.34 -12.96 7.19
CA LEU A 549 12.80 -12.80 8.54
C LEU A 549 12.93 -14.07 9.40
N TYR A 550 12.75 -15.25 8.79
CA TYR A 550 12.59 -16.51 9.53
C TYR A 550 13.57 -17.60 9.12
N GLY A 551 14.37 -17.37 8.09
CA GLY A 551 15.37 -18.32 7.60
C GLY A 551 14.94 -19.08 6.35
N VAL A 552 15.95 -19.47 5.56
CA VAL A 552 15.75 -20.31 4.37
C VAL A 552 15.23 -21.69 4.82
N GLY A 553 14.15 -22.16 4.19
CA GLY A 553 13.51 -23.45 4.51
C GLY A 553 12.62 -23.44 5.76
N SER A 554 12.42 -22.27 6.40
CA SER A 554 11.49 -22.10 7.52
C SER A 554 10.06 -22.48 7.14
N VAL A 555 9.24 -22.76 8.14
CA VAL A 555 7.80 -23.00 7.94
C VAL A 555 7.11 -21.79 7.33
N GLU A 556 7.56 -20.58 7.66
CA GLU A 556 7.04 -19.33 7.12
C GLU A 556 7.38 -19.16 5.63
N ALA A 557 8.60 -19.52 5.23
CA ALA A 557 9.00 -19.49 3.82
C ALA A 557 8.23 -20.50 2.98
N LYS A 558 8.02 -21.72 3.50
CA LYS A 558 7.20 -22.75 2.86
C LYS A 558 5.73 -22.31 2.78
N ALA A 559 5.18 -21.76 3.88
CA ALA A 559 3.82 -21.24 3.89
C ALA A 559 3.61 -20.13 2.84
N ALA A 560 4.59 -19.22 2.67
CA ALA A 560 4.58 -18.19 1.63
C ALA A 560 4.53 -18.81 0.23
N MET A 561 5.34 -19.84 -0.05
CA MET A 561 5.32 -20.55 -1.34
C MET A 561 3.96 -21.20 -1.59
N ARG A 562 3.39 -21.85 -0.57
CA ARG A 562 2.09 -22.54 -0.65
C ARG A 562 0.92 -21.58 -0.78
N ALA A 563 0.94 -20.45 -0.07
CA ALA A 563 -0.10 -19.43 -0.17
C ALA A 563 -0.21 -18.84 -1.58
N TYR A 564 0.93 -18.60 -2.24
CA TYR A 564 0.93 -18.18 -3.64
C TYR A 564 0.54 -19.31 -4.59
N ALA A 565 0.99 -20.54 -4.36
CA ALA A 565 0.53 -21.68 -5.15
C ALA A 565 -1.00 -21.84 -5.04
N ALA A 566 -1.58 -21.63 -3.85
CA ALA A 566 -3.01 -21.72 -3.61
C ALA A 566 -3.85 -20.73 -4.44
N ILE A 567 -3.23 -19.68 -4.97
CA ILE A 567 -3.87 -18.71 -5.86
C ILE A 567 -3.37 -18.81 -7.31
N ASN A 568 -2.82 -19.94 -7.70
CA ASN A 568 -2.29 -20.21 -9.04
C ASN A 568 -1.08 -19.34 -9.43
N VAL A 569 -0.19 -19.07 -8.48
CA VAL A 569 1.07 -18.33 -8.73
C VAL A 569 2.25 -19.22 -8.34
N GLY A 570 2.71 -20.02 -9.29
CA GLY A 570 3.82 -20.95 -9.13
C GLY A 570 3.42 -22.32 -8.59
N ALA A 571 4.40 -23.23 -8.54
CA ALA A 571 4.19 -24.60 -8.08
C ALA A 571 4.00 -24.68 -6.56
N ASP A 572 3.16 -25.63 -6.13
CA ASP A 572 3.01 -26.01 -4.72
C ASP A 572 4.22 -26.81 -4.23
N VAL A 573 4.50 -26.72 -2.94
CA VAL A 573 5.57 -27.45 -2.26
C VAL A 573 4.99 -28.24 -1.07
N ALA A 574 5.68 -29.30 -0.65
CA ALA A 574 5.30 -30.02 0.57
C ALA A 574 5.51 -29.14 1.81
N GLU A 575 4.61 -29.28 2.78
CA GLU A 575 4.63 -28.52 4.03
C GLU A 575 5.81 -28.92 4.94
#